data_0d5234786f63be0bec5cacef4a25a8f1
#
_entry.id   0d5234786f63be0bec5cacef4a25a8f1
#
_cell.length_a   1.000
_cell.length_b   1.000
_cell.length_c   1.000
_cell.angle_alpha   90.00
_cell.angle_beta   90.00
_cell.angle_gamma   90.00
#
_symmetry.space_group_name_H-M   'P 1'
#
loop_
_entity.id
_entity.type
_entity.pdbx_description
1 polymer ?
#
loop_
_entity_poly.entity_id
_entity_poly.type
_entity_poly.pdbx_seq_one_letter_code
_entity_poly.pdbx_strand_id
1 'polypeptide(L)'
;MKIVITHINPDFDAVASAYAAYKLYNCDHIAMCTNMENNVYNFIKDSKFNINIKQYNDKLLSELKSIDMLIITDCNQRQRLGRLAALIDIAKEIIIYDHHAGISCDISADKKNILEIGAATSIFCLKMQEESIALSSLEATFLAL
;
A
#
# COMPACT_ATOMS: atom_id res chain seq x y z
N MET A 1 13.03 9.43 -1.51
CA MET A 1 12.09 8.55 -2.23
C MET A 1 11.04 8.04 -1.25
N LYS A 2 9.75 8.12 -1.64
CA LYS A 2 8.61 7.59 -0.86
C LYS A 2 8.02 6.39 -1.59
N ILE A 3 7.85 5.28 -0.91
CA ILE A 3 7.35 4.02 -1.49
C ILE A 3 6.15 3.54 -0.67
N VAL A 4 5.14 3.02 -1.38
CA VAL A 4 4.03 2.28 -0.77
C VAL A 4 4.24 0.80 -1.03
N ILE A 5 3.98 -0.03 -0.03
CA ILE A 5 3.96 -1.49 -0.15
C ILE A 5 2.70 -2.06 0.51
N THR A 6 2.35 -3.26 0.09
CA THR A 6 1.30 -4.07 0.71
C THR A 6 1.76 -5.53 0.79
N HIS A 7 0.89 -6.44 1.22
CA HIS A 7 1.21 -7.85 1.37
C HIS A 7 1.40 -8.58 0.03
N ILE A 8 1.95 -9.79 0.08
CA ILE A 8 2.07 -10.69 -1.08
C ILE A 8 0.69 -11.13 -1.57
N ASN A 9 0.55 -11.34 -2.88
CA ASN A 9 -0.71 -11.68 -3.56
C ASN A 9 -1.85 -10.72 -3.19
N PRO A 10 -1.67 -9.41 -3.40
CA PRO A 10 -2.62 -8.42 -2.92
C PRO A 10 -3.97 -8.54 -3.62
N ASP A 11 -5.02 -8.47 -2.84
CA ASP A 11 -6.42 -8.39 -3.24
C ASP A 11 -6.86 -6.95 -3.53
N PHE A 12 -8.17 -6.71 -3.70
CA PHE A 12 -8.70 -5.37 -3.99
C PHE A 12 -8.40 -4.38 -2.87
N ASP A 13 -8.62 -4.72 -1.60
CA ASP A 13 -8.38 -3.79 -0.49
C ASP A 13 -6.90 -3.42 -0.39
N ALA A 14 -6.01 -4.40 -0.54
CA ALA A 14 -4.57 -4.19 -0.51
C ALA A 14 -4.10 -3.25 -1.63
N VAL A 15 -4.57 -3.43 -2.88
CA VAL A 15 -4.15 -2.60 -4.00
C VAL A 15 -4.84 -1.24 -3.97
N ALA A 16 -6.11 -1.17 -3.60
CA ALA A 16 -6.85 0.09 -3.48
C ALA A 16 -6.31 0.97 -2.35
N SER A 17 -6.04 0.40 -1.18
CA SER A 17 -5.41 1.13 -0.07
C SER A 17 -3.99 1.59 -0.41
N ALA A 18 -3.20 0.77 -1.14
CA ALA A 18 -1.90 1.18 -1.63
C ALA A 18 -1.98 2.35 -2.62
N TYR A 19 -2.96 2.33 -3.54
CA TYR A 19 -3.22 3.44 -4.45
C TYR A 19 -3.64 4.72 -3.70
N ALA A 20 -4.53 4.59 -2.73
CA ALA A 20 -4.96 5.72 -1.91
C ALA A 20 -3.78 6.33 -1.13
N ALA A 21 -2.92 5.51 -0.54
CA ALA A 21 -1.69 5.97 0.10
C ALA A 21 -0.74 6.66 -0.88
N TYR A 22 -0.55 6.07 -2.07
CA TYR A 22 0.27 6.65 -3.13
C TYR A 22 -0.19 8.07 -3.49
N LYS A 23 -1.50 8.28 -3.63
CA LYS A 23 -2.10 9.57 -3.94
C LYS A 23 -2.01 10.55 -2.77
N LEU A 24 -2.39 10.11 -1.56
CA LEU A 24 -2.42 10.94 -0.34
C LEU A 24 -1.03 11.48 0.03
N TYR A 25 0.00 10.65 -0.04
CA TYR A 25 1.37 11.00 0.35
C TYR A 25 2.25 11.50 -0.79
N ASN A 26 1.70 11.57 -2.01
CA ASN A 26 2.44 11.89 -3.23
C ASN A 26 3.72 11.05 -3.34
N CYS A 27 3.53 9.72 -3.35
CA CYS A 27 4.62 8.77 -3.38
C CYS A 27 5.21 8.62 -4.80
N ASP A 28 6.43 8.10 -4.89
CA ASP A 28 7.10 7.87 -6.17
C ASP A 28 6.46 6.68 -6.92
N HIS A 29 6.11 5.61 -6.22
CA HIS A 29 5.45 4.43 -6.77
C HIS A 29 4.94 3.47 -5.69
N ILE A 30 4.16 2.48 -6.12
CA ILE A 30 3.78 1.31 -5.33
C ILE A 30 4.73 0.17 -5.69
N ALA A 31 5.41 -0.42 -4.71
CA ALA A 31 6.28 -1.57 -4.93
C ALA A 31 5.53 -2.86 -4.64
N MET A 32 5.63 -3.82 -5.55
CA MET A 32 5.10 -5.18 -5.40
C MET A 32 6.20 -6.20 -5.69
N CYS A 33 6.10 -7.39 -5.11
CA CYS A 33 7.05 -8.49 -5.35
C CYS A 33 6.38 -9.79 -5.80
N THR A 34 5.06 -9.78 -5.90
CA THR A 34 4.22 -10.87 -6.44
C THR A 34 3.19 -10.28 -7.38
N ASN A 35 2.52 -11.15 -8.14
CA ASN A 35 1.34 -10.75 -8.88
C ASN A 35 0.20 -10.47 -7.89
N MET A 36 -0.68 -9.55 -8.26
CA MET A 36 -1.95 -9.33 -7.58
C MET A 36 -2.96 -10.41 -7.98
N GLU A 37 -4.07 -10.50 -7.28
CA GLU A 37 -5.18 -11.39 -7.65
C GLU A 37 -5.70 -11.10 -9.07
N ASN A 38 -6.16 -12.13 -9.77
CA ASN A 38 -6.58 -12.02 -11.17
C ASN A 38 -7.74 -11.04 -11.39
N ASN A 39 -8.69 -10.97 -10.46
CA ASN A 39 -9.82 -10.05 -10.51
C ASN A 39 -9.33 -8.59 -10.44
N VAL A 40 -8.37 -8.28 -9.58
CA VAL A 40 -7.75 -6.95 -9.45
C VAL A 40 -7.00 -6.60 -10.72
N TYR A 41 -6.17 -7.52 -11.22
CA TYR A 41 -5.43 -7.34 -12.46
C TYR A 41 -6.35 -7.06 -13.65
N ASN A 42 -7.42 -7.85 -13.79
CA ASN A 42 -8.38 -7.67 -14.88
C ASN A 42 -9.10 -6.33 -14.77
N PHE A 43 -9.52 -5.93 -13.58
CA PHE A 43 -10.14 -4.61 -13.39
C PHE A 43 -9.21 -3.47 -13.84
N ILE A 44 -7.97 -3.47 -13.39
CA ILE A 44 -6.99 -2.41 -13.74
C ILE A 44 -6.75 -2.38 -15.26
N LYS A 45 -6.59 -3.54 -15.87
CA LYS A 45 -6.35 -3.70 -17.31
C LYS A 45 -7.57 -3.24 -18.13
N ASP A 46 -8.76 -3.71 -17.79
CA ASP A 46 -9.97 -3.48 -18.58
C ASP A 46 -10.48 -2.05 -18.45
N SER A 47 -10.37 -1.47 -17.25
CA SER A 47 -10.72 -0.07 -17.00
C SER A 47 -9.65 0.91 -17.48
N LYS A 48 -8.47 0.43 -17.91
CA LYS A 48 -7.29 1.25 -18.23
C LYS A 48 -6.87 2.17 -17.07
N PHE A 49 -7.07 1.69 -15.85
CA PHE A 49 -6.72 2.44 -14.65
C PHE A 49 -5.21 2.64 -14.56
N ASN A 50 -4.79 3.91 -14.57
CA ASN A 50 -3.36 4.23 -14.53
C ASN A 50 -2.83 4.23 -13.09
N ILE A 51 -2.07 3.20 -12.75
CA ILE A 51 -1.45 3.04 -11.44
C ILE A 51 0.05 2.79 -11.59
N ASN A 52 0.87 3.56 -10.87
CA ASN A 52 2.33 3.44 -10.94
C ASN A 52 2.83 2.30 -10.05
N ILE A 53 2.81 1.08 -10.56
CA ILE A 53 3.30 -0.12 -9.88
C ILE A 53 4.67 -0.51 -10.41
N LYS A 54 5.63 -0.78 -9.51
CA LYS A 54 6.95 -1.32 -9.81
C LYS A 54 7.11 -2.72 -9.21
N GLN A 55 7.49 -3.69 -10.04
CA GLN A 55 7.84 -5.03 -9.58
C GLN A 55 9.27 -5.05 -9.02
N TYR A 56 9.40 -5.49 -7.78
CA TYR A 56 10.67 -5.57 -7.07
C TYR A 56 11.18 -7.01 -7.01
N ASN A 57 12.41 -7.20 -7.45
CA ASN A 57 13.18 -8.44 -7.31
C ASN A 57 14.37 -8.21 -6.37
N ASP A 58 15.10 -9.28 -6.07
CA ASP A 58 16.21 -9.22 -5.12
C ASP A 58 17.33 -8.28 -5.59
N LYS A 59 17.57 -8.20 -6.92
CA LYS A 59 18.56 -7.28 -7.48
C LYS A 59 18.17 -5.82 -7.21
N LEU A 60 16.94 -5.44 -7.54
CA LEU A 60 16.46 -4.07 -7.32
C LEU A 60 16.46 -3.69 -5.84
N LEU A 61 16.08 -4.64 -4.95
CA LEU A 61 16.14 -4.43 -3.50
C LEU A 61 17.58 -4.19 -3.01
N SER A 62 18.56 -4.95 -3.52
CA SER A 62 19.96 -4.81 -3.11
C SER A 62 20.64 -3.51 -3.58
N GLU A 63 20.09 -2.86 -4.60
CA GLU A 63 20.59 -1.59 -5.13
C GLU A 63 20.09 -0.39 -4.30
N LEU A 64 19.03 -0.54 -3.52
CA LEU A 64 18.47 0.53 -2.68
C LEU A 64 19.30 0.70 -1.41
N LYS A 65 19.71 1.94 -1.14
CA LYS A 65 20.49 2.30 0.05
C LYS A 65 19.63 2.87 1.18
N SER A 66 18.62 3.66 0.84
CA SER A 66 17.69 4.25 1.80
C SER A 66 16.39 4.67 1.14
N ILE A 67 15.34 4.71 1.94
CA ILE A 67 14.00 5.21 1.58
C ILE A 67 13.65 6.30 2.59
N ASP A 68 13.13 7.44 2.14
CA ASP A 68 12.76 8.53 3.05
C ASP A 68 11.48 8.20 3.82
N MET A 69 10.50 7.58 3.14
CA MET A 69 9.24 7.15 3.74
C MET A 69 8.76 5.84 3.13
N LEU A 70 8.42 4.90 3.98
CA LEU A 70 7.78 3.64 3.63
C LEU A 70 6.37 3.61 4.21
N ILE A 71 5.37 3.47 3.35
CA ILE A 71 3.98 3.32 3.78
C ILE A 71 3.57 1.87 3.54
N ILE A 72 3.09 1.21 4.58
CA ILE A 72 2.63 -0.17 4.54
C ILE A 72 1.12 -0.16 4.68
N THR A 73 0.42 -0.74 3.72
CA THR A 73 -1.04 -0.76 3.69
C THR A 73 -1.57 -2.19 3.76
N ASP A 74 -2.70 -2.37 4.44
CA ASP A 74 -3.42 -3.65 4.60
C ASP A 74 -2.52 -4.79 5.10
N CYS A 75 -1.51 -4.44 5.90
CA CYS A 75 -0.57 -5.40 6.45
C CYS A 75 0.13 -4.84 7.69
N ASN A 76 0.14 -5.62 8.77
CA ASN A 76 0.84 -5.28 10.00
C ASN A 76 1.86 -6.36 10.43
N GLN A 77 2.09 -7.37 9.56
CA GLN A 77 3.00 -8.47 9.81
C GLN A 77 4.13 -8.53 8.78
N ARG A 78 5.38 -8.53 9.27
CA ARG A 78 6.59 -8.53 8.41
C ARG A 78 6.62 -9.71 7.44
N GLN A 79 6.20 -10.90 7.89
CA GLN A 79 6.21 -12.11 7.06
C GLN A 79 5.30 -11.97 5.82
N ARG A 80 4.16 -11.30 5.95
CA ARG A 80 3.21 -11.10 4.85
C ARG A 80 3.74 -10.16 3.74
N LEU A 81 4.76 -9.37 4.02
CA LEU A 81 5.39 -8.50 3.02
C LEU A 81 6.33 -9.23 2.07
N GLY A 82 6.64 -10.50 2.35
CA GLY A 82 7.58 -11.28 1.54
C GLY A 82 8.95 -10.59 1.47
N ARG A 83 9.56 -10.54 0.26
CA ARG A 83 10.87 -9.90 0.06
C ARG A 83 10.85 -8.38 0.27
N LEU A 84 9.70 -7.72 0.17
CA LEU A 84 9.58 -6.28 0.44
C LEU A 84 9.83 -5.93 1.91
N ALA A 85 9.79 -6.91 2.82
CA ALA A 85 10.16 -6.71 4.22
C ALA A 85 11.56 -6.12 4.41
N ALA A 86 12.47 -6.33 3.44
CA ALA A 86 13.80 -5.71 3.46
C ALA A 86 13.77 -4.17 3.38
N LEU A 87 12.70 -3.59 2.83
CA LEU A 87 12.55 -2.13 2.75
C LEU A 87 12.36 -1.47 4.11
N ILE A 88 11.85 -2.23 5.11
CA ILE A 88 11.69 -1.77 6.49
C ILE A 88 13.06 -1.36 7.07
N ASP A 89 14.10 -2.13 6.78
CA ASP A 89 15.42 -1.97 7.40
C ASP A 89 16.21 -0.76 6.83
N ILE A 90 15.75 -0.18 5.71
CA ILE A 90 16.39 0.96 5.04
C ILE A 90 15.50 2.21 4.98
N ALA A 91 14.30 2.15 5.54
CA ALA A 91 13.37 3.27 5.60
C ALA A 91 13.69 4.19 6.79
N LYS A 92 13.66 5.52 6.57
CA LYS A 92 13.86 6.52 7.61
C LYS A 92 12.59 6.79 8.42
N GLU A 93 11.43 6.72 7.77
CA GLU A 93 10.10 6.83 8.39
C GLU A 93 9.21 5.71 7.88
N ILE A 94 8.48 5.04 8.79
CA ILE A 94 7.54 3.96 8.48
C ILE A 94 6.17 4.32 9.01
N ILE A 95 5.17 4.25 8.13
CA ILE A 95 3.76 4.47 8.48
C ILE A 95 2.96 3.23 8.09
N ILE A 96 2.17 2.70 9.02
CA ILE A 96 1.29 1.55 8.79
C ILE A 96 -0.17 2.00 8.79
N TYR A 97 -0.93 1.51 7.81
CA TYR A 97 -2.38 1.58 7.72
C TYR A 97 -2.95 0.18 7.56
N ASP A 98 -3.70 -0.29 8.55
CA ASP A 98 -4.24 -1.65 8.55
C ASP A 98 -5.58 -1.72 9.28
N HIS A 99 -6.39 -2.70 8.96
CA HIS A 99 -7.68 -2.95 9.64
C HIS A 99 -7.71 -4.25 10.45
N HIS A 100 -6.63 -5.01 10.46
CA HIS A 100 -6.51 -6.27 11.22
C HIS A 100 -6.15 -6.02 12.70
N ALA A 101 -7.03 -5.33 13.43
CA ALA A 101 -6.77 -4.95 14.83
C ALA A 101 -6.60 -6.13 15.80
N GLY A 102 -7.17 -7.31 15.48
CA GLY A 102 -7.02 -8.54 16.29
C GLY A 102 -5.67 -9.24 16.15
N ILE A 103 -4.79 -8.79 15.25
CA ILE A 103 -3.48 -9.39 14.99
C ILE A 103 -2.39 -8.44 15.52
N SER A 104 -1.47 -9.01 16.33
CA SER A 104 -0.35 -8.22 16.86
C SER A 104 0.58 -7.76 15.74
N CYS A 105 0.79 -6.44 15.64
CA CYS A 105 1.72 -5.84 14.69
C CYS A 105 3.16 -6.11 15.13
N ASP A 106 3.92 -6.83 14.32
CA ASP A 106 5.33 -7.18 14.56
C ASP A 106 6.32 -6.23 13.86
N ILE A 107 5.83 -5.19 13.21
CA ILE A 107 6.63 -4.18 12.53
C ILE A 107 6.80 -2.96 13.44
N SER A 108 8.06 -2.57 13.68
CA SER A 108 8.36 -1.28 14.30
C SER A 108 8.10 -0.16 13.31
N ALA A 109 7.22 0.78 13.65
CA ALA A 109 6.84 1.89 12.79
C ALA A 109 6.68 3.17 13.60
N ASP A 110 6.96 4.31 12.96
CA ASP A 110 6.83 5.65 13.56
C ASP A 110 5.37 6.02 13.79
N LYS A 111 4.50 5.58 12.88
CA LYS A 111 3.04 5.78 13.00
C LYS A 111 2.30 4.50 12.65
N LYS A 112 1.35 4.12 13.49
CA LYS A 112 0.46 2.96 13.29
C LYS A 112 -0.99 3.42 13.34
N ASN A 113 -1.66 3.31 12.20
CA ASN A 113 -3.08 3.60 12.05
C ASN A 113 -3.81 2.27 11.82
N ILE A 114 -3.98 1.51 12.91
CA ILE A 114 -4.64 0.20 12.88
C ILE A 114 -6.02 0.39 13.49
N LEU A 115 -7.05 0.31 12.66
CA LEU A 115 -8.45 0.56 13.04
C LEU A 115 -9.30 -0.66 12.73
N GLU A 116 -10.15 -1.06 13.67
CA GLU A 116 -11.12 -2.14 13.46
C GLU A 116 -12.30 -1.65 12.61
N ILE A 117 -12.10 -1.68 11.29
CA ILE A 117 -13.10 -1.30 10.29
C ILE A 117 -13.12 -2.32 9.15
N GLY A 118 -14.09 -2.22 8.25
CA GLY A 118 -14.31 -3.23 7.20
C GLY A 118 -13.18 -3.42 6.19
N ALA A 119 -12.37 -2.37 5.95
CA ALA A 119 -11.29 -2.39 4.94
C ALA A 119 -10.24 -1.32 5.25
N ALA A 120 -8.97 -1.59 4.90
CA ALA A 120 -7.88 -0.61 5.03
C ALA A 120 -8.12 0.61 4.13
N THR A 121 -8.72 0.41 2.95
CA THR A 121 -9.11 1.49 2.03
C THR A 121 -10.05 2.51 2.69
N SER A 122 -10.94 2.08 3.59
CA SER A 122 -11.85 2.99 4.30
C SER A 122 -11.12 4.03 5.15
N ILE A 123 -9.96 3.68 5.73
CA ILE A 123 -9.12 4.63 6.49
C ILE A 123 -8.66 5.77 5.57
N PHE A 124 -8.24 5.42 4.37
CA PHE A 124 -7.78 6.41 3.39
C PHE A 124 -8.90 7.27 2.84
N CYS A 125 -10.09 6.69 2.60
CA CYS A 125 -11.25 7.45 2.14
C CYS A 125 -11.63 8.55 3.14
N LEU A 126 -11.62 8.25 4.45
CA LEU A 126 -11.85 9.24 5.49
C LEU A 126 -10.78 10.35 5.48
N LYS A 127 -9.51 9.99 5.41
CA LYS A 127 -8.41 10.97 5.33
C LYS A 127 -8.46 11.83 4.08
N MET A 128 -8.74 11.24 2.93
CA MET A 128 -8.89 11.99 1.68
C MET A 128 -10.05 12.98 1.73
N GLN A 129 -11.14 12.62 2.40
CA GLN A 129 -12.27 13.52 2.62
C GLN A 129 -11.87 14.69 3.54
N GLU A 130 -11.18 14.41 4.65
CA GLU A 130 -10.68 15.44 5.57
C GLU A 130 -9.72 16.42 4.89
N GLU A 131 -8.85 15.91 4.00
CA GLU A 131 -7.87 16.72 3.26
C GLU A 131 -8.41 17.29 1.94
N SER A 132 -9.70 17.08 1.64
CA SER A 132 -10.37 17.54 0.41
C SER A 132 -9.67 17.09 -0.88
N ILE A 133 -9.14 15.87 -0.90
CA ILE A 133 -8.47 15.30 -2.07
C ILE A 133 -9.52 14.87 -3.09
N ALA A 134 -9.48 15.45 -4.27
CA ALA A 134 -10.41 15.13 -5.35
C ALA A 134 -10.09 13.75 -5.95
N LEU A 135 -11.15 12.97 -6.17
CA LEU A 135 -11.12 11.68 -6.86
C LEU A 135 -11.93 11.78 -8.17
N SER A 136 -11.40 11.20 -9.24
CA SER A 136 -12.20 10.94 -10.43
C SER A 136 -13.21 9.82 -10.15
N SER A 137 -14.23 9.68 -11.01
CA SER A 137 -15.22 8.60 -10.86
C SER A 137 -14.58 7.21 -10.91
N LEU A 138 -13.54 7.02 -11.74
CA LEU A 138 -12.83 5.75 -11.84
C LEU A 138 -12.03 5.45 -10.57
N GLU A 139 -11.34 6.44 -10.00
CA GLU A 139 -10.64 6.30 -8.72
C GLU A 139 -11.61 5.97 -7.59
N ALA A 140 -12.73 6.71 -7.50
CA ALA A 140 -13.76 6.44 -6.50
C ALA A 140 -14.34 5.03 -6.64
N THR A 141 -14.57 4.55 -7.88
CA THR A 141 -15.02 3.17 -8.13
C THR A 141 -13.96 2.17 -7.64
N PHE A 142 -12.69 2.40 -7.97
CA PHE A 142 -11.61 1.49 -7.55
C PHE A 142 -11.47 1.40 -6.03
N LEU A 143 -11.61 2.51 -5.32
CA LEU A 143 -11.55 2.56 -3.86
C LEU A 143 -12.79 1.97 -3.18
N ALA A 144 -13.88 1.74 -3.90
CA ALA A 144 -15.15 1.20 -3.37
C ALA A 144 -15.29 -0.32 -3.58
N LEU A 145 -14.40 -0.96 -4.33
CA LEU A 145 -14.42 -2.40 -4.60
C LEU A 145 -13.79 -3.20 -3.46
#